data_cf88880236a3807fa191e7c7e516e3f9
#
_entry.id   cf88880236a3807fa191e7c7e516e3f9
#
_cell.length_a   1.000
_cell.length_b   1.000
_cell.length_c   1.000
_cell.angle_alpha   90.00
_cell.angle_beta   90.00
_cell.angle_gamma   90.00
#
_symmetry.space_group_name_H-M   'P 1'
#
loop_
_entity.id
_entity.type
_entity.pdbx_description
1 polymer ?
#
loop_
_entity_poly.entity_id
_entity_poly.type
_entity_poly.pdbx_seq_one_letter_code
_entity_poly.pdbx_strand_id
1 'polypeptide(L)'
;AVGDFNGDGKVDVYLTAVGGNHLFKNLGGGKFEEVTAAAGVGGGPGDWGTSAAFVDIDNDGDLDLFVCHYVKWSREIDFEVGYKLVGVGRAYGQPTNFEGAHPALYRNEGNGTFADISEAAGVRVKNPNTGVPTAKSLGVAPVDLDEDGWIDLIVANDTVPNFVFHNQRNGT
;
A
#
# COMPACT_ATOMS: atom_id res chain seq x y z
N ALA A 1 5.50 -0.30 -8.07
CA ALA A 1 5.20 0.97 -8.75
C ALA A 1 6.47 1.56 -9.36
N VAL A 2 6.31 2.42 -10.32
CA VAL A 2 7.40 3.20 -10.93
C VAL A 2 6.97 4.66 -11.04
N GLY A 3 7.87 5.59 -10.78
CA GLY A 3 7.62 7.04 -10.84
C GLY A 3 8.88 7.82 -10.47
N ASP A 4 8.97 9.07 -10.87
CA ASP A 4 10.04 9.98 -10.48
C ASP A 4 9.61 10.69 -9.18
N PHE A 5 9.87 10.06 -8.02
CA PHE A 5 9.39 10.56 -6.74
C PHE A 5 10.18 11.78 -6.23
N ASN A 6 11.36 12.04 -6.80
CA ASN A 6 12.25 13.10 -6.34
C ASN A 6 12.45 14.22 -7.36
N GLY A 7 11.72 14.20 -8.49
CA GLY A 7 11.74 15.24 -9.52
C GLY A 7 13.06 15.36 -10.29
N ASP A 8 13.93 14.32 -10.30
CA ASP A 8 15.25 14.37 -10.94
C ASP A 8 15.25 13.97 -12.43
N GLY A 9 14.08 13.66 -12.99
CA GLY A 9 13.87 13.28 -14.38
C GLY A 9 14.17 11.80 -14.66
N LYS A 10 14.37 10.96 -13.62
CA LYS A 10 14.62 9.51 -13.76
C LYS A 10 13.54 8.74 -13.04
N VAL A 11 13.09 7.66 -13.67
CA VAL A 11 12.06 6.78 -13.10
C VAL A 11 12.66 5.92 -11.99
N ASP A 12 12.12 6.05 -10.80
CA ASP A 12 12.43 5.26 -9.61
C ASP A 12 11.53 4.04 -9.49
N VAL A 13 11.83 3.13 -8.58
CA VAL A 13 11.12 1.87 -8.42
C VAL A 13 10.74 1.64 -6.96
N TYR A 14 9.45 1.39 -6.72
CA TYR A 14 8.97 0.90 -5.43
C TYR A 14 8.52 -0.55 -5.56
N LEU A 15 9.12 -1.44 -4.76
CA LEU A 15 8.81 -2.86 -4.71
C LEU A 15 8.06 -3.18 -3.43
N THR A 16 6.88 -3.76 -3.57
CA THR A 16 6.11 -4.32 -2.46
C THR A 16 6.58 -5.74 -2.14
N ALA A 17 6.61 -6.09 -0.86
CA ALA A 17 7.07 -7.39 -0.41
C ALA A 17 6.38 -7.83 0.89
N VAL A 18 6.61 -9.08 1.29
CA VAL A 18 6.25 -9.58 2.62
C VAL A 18 7.38 -9.23 3.59
N GLY A 19 7.04 -8.56 4.69
CA GLY A 19 7.99 -8.21 5.74
C GLY A 19 8.67 -6.86 5.57
N GLY A 20 8.22 -6.07 4.62
CA GLY A 20 8.68 -4.71 4.33
C GLY A 20 8.89 -4.44 2.85
N ASN A 21 8.64 -3.21 2.44
CA ASN A 21 8.75 -2.77 1.05
C ASN A 21 10.10 -2.08 0.80
N HIS A 22 10.43 -1.82 -0.47
CA HIS A 22 11.72 -1.25 -0.86
C HIS A 22 11.54 -0.11 -1.87
N LEU A 23 12.15 1.04 -1.61
CA LEU A 23 12.23 2.18 -2.54
C LEU A 23 13.66 2.28 -3.09
N PHE A 24 13.77 2.27 -4.41
CA PHE A 24 15.02 2.39 -5.14
C PHE A 24 15.04 3.66 -5.97
N LYS A 25 15.96 4.57 -5.63
CA LYS A 25 16.26 5.76 -6.41
C LYS A 25 17.12 5.41 -7.61
N ASN A 26 16.74 5.87 -8.80
CA ASN A 26 17.49 5.69 -10.03
C ASN A 26 18.62 6.72 -10.15
N LEU A 27 19.85 6.25 -10.15
CA LEU A 27 21.04 7.10 -10.31
C LEU A 27 21.43 7.31 -11.79
N GLY A 28 20.69 6.69 -12.72
CA GLY A 28 21.04 6.65 -14.13
C GLY A 28 22.06 5.57 -14.46
N GLY A 29 22.22 5.28 -15.76
CA GLY A 29 23.15 4.27 -16.24
C GLY A 29 22.85 2.84 -15.73
N GLY A 30 21.61 2.54 -15.40
CA GLY A 30 21.18 1.24 -14.87
C GLY A 30 21.55 1.01 -13.39
N LYS A 31 21.90 2.04 -12.65
CA LYS A 31 22.26 1.97 -11.23
C LYS A 31 21.11 2.48 -10.38
N PHE A 32 20.85 1.78 -9.28
CA PHE A 32 19.85 2.15 -8.28
C PHE A 32 20.47 2.17 -6.87
N GLU A 33 19.94 3.03 -6.05
CA GLU A 33 20.28 3.15 -4.62
C GLU A 33 19.02 2.86 -3.81
N GLU A 34 19.14 1.97 -2.82
CA GLU A 34 18.02 1.72 -1.90
C GLU A 34 17.93 2.85 -0.86
N VAL A 35 16.82 3.57 -0.87
CA VAL A 35 16.58 4.73 -0.01
C VAL A 35 15.39 4.53 0.95
N THR A 36 14.88 3.33 1.07
CA THR A 36 13.67 2.96 1.81
C THR A 36 13.64 3.51 3.24
N ALA A 37 14.71 3.28 3.99
CA ALA A 37 14.79 3.71 5.38
C ALA A 37 14.90 5.23 5.51
N ALA A 38 15.64 5.88 4.61
CA ALA A 38 15.78 7.34 4.59
C ALA A 38 14.46 8.02 4.19
N ALA A 39 13.74 7.43 3.24
CA ALA A 39 12.45 7.91 2.77
C ALA A 39 11.29 7.63 3.75
N GLY A 40 11.43 6.66 4.64
CA GLY A 40 10.40 6.31 5.64
C GLY A 40 9.22 5.50 5.11
N VAL A 41 9.39 4.77 3.98
CA VAL A 41 8.27 4.09 3.27
C VAL A 41 8.35 2.55 3.31
N GLY A 42 9.15 1.99 4.20
CA GLY A 42 9.37 0.54 4.26
C GLY A 42 8.18 -0.27 4.79
N GLY A 43 7.26 0.36 5.50
CA GLY A 43 6.23 -0.38 6.25
C GLY A 43 6.81 -1.12 7.45
N GLY A 44 6.07 -2.10 7.95
CA GLY A 44 6.42 -2.92 9.11
C GLY A 44 6.79 -4.36 8.76
N PRO A 45 7.46 -5.08 9.68
CA PRO A 45 7.91 -6.46 9.45
C PRO A 45 6.76 -7.48 9.34
N GLY A 46 5.53 -7.08 9.71
CA GLY A 46 4.32 -7.90 9.57
C GLY A 46 3.47 -7.54 8.36
N ASP A 47 3.88 -6.57 7.56
CA ASP A 47 3.13 -6.13 6.40
C ASP A 47 3.34 -7.06 5.22
N TRP A 48 2.26 -7.30 4.49
CA TRP A 48 2.29 -8.00 3.22
C TRP A 48 1.88 -7.02 2.13
N GLY A 49 2.90 -6.31 1.57
CA GLY A 49 2.70 -5.40 0.45
C GLY A 49 2.36 -6.16 -0.84
N THR A 50 1.34 -5.69 -1.56
CA THR A 50 0.85 -6.32 -2.80
C THR A 50 1.01 -5.40 -3.99
N SER A 51 0.27 -4.30 -4.03
CA SER A 51 0.32 -3.30 -5.09
C SER A 51 0.67 -1.94 -4.51
N ALA A 52 1.23 -1.07 -5.32
CA ALA A 52 1.45 0.32 -4.95
C ALA A 52 1.23 1.22 -6.17
N ALA A 53 0.96 2.49 -5.91
CA ALA A 53 0.88 3.53 -6.93
C ALA A 53 1.58 4.80 -6.44
N PHE A 54 2.37 5.41 -7.32
CA PHE A 54 2.74 6.81 -7.17
C PHE A 54 1.59 7.67 -7.73
N VAL A 55 1.23 8.71 -7.00
CA VAL A 55 0.09 9.58 -7.29
C VAL A 55 0.33 10.93 -6.62
N ASP A 56 0.03 12.02 -7.30
CA ASP A 56 -0.01 13.35 -6.70
C ASP A 56 -1.41 13.54 -6.07
N ILE A 57 -1.52 13.35 -4.73
CA ILE A 57 -2.80 13.33 -4.05
C ILE A 57 -3.25 14.71 -3.58
N ASP A 58 -2.34 15.67 -3.46
CA ASP A 58 -2.63 17.02 -2.99
C ASP A 58 -2.33 18.13 -4.04
N ASN A 59 -2.02 17.71 -5.27
CA ASN A 59 -1.76 18.55 -6.42
C ASN A 59 -0.59 19.56 -6.19
N ASP A 60 0.42 19.14 -5.43
CA ASP A 60 1.63 19.95 -5.19
C ASP A 60 2.73 19.74 -6.24
N GLY A 61 2.57 18.73 -7.09
CA GLY A 61 3.49 18.36 -8.17
C GLY A 61 4.50 17.28 -7.80
N ASP A 62 4.58 16.88 -6.53
CA ASP A 62 5.40 15.77 -6.06
C ASP A 62 4.57 14.46 -6.03
N LEU A 63 5.22 13.34 -6.31
CA LEU A 63 4.52 12.06 -6.30
C LEU A 63 4.47 11.46 -4.89
N ASP A 64 3.27 11.34 -4.35
CA ASP A 64 2.94 10.58 -3.15
C ASP A 64 2.90 9.09 -3.42
N LEU A 65 2.75 8.27 -2.39
CA LEU A 65 2.79 6.82 -2.51
C LEU A 65 1.64 6.17 -1.75
N PHE A 66 0.77 5.47 -2.47
CA PHE A 66 -0.22 4.57 -1.88
C PHE A 66 0.25 3.12 -1.96
N VAL A 67 0.13 2.37 -0.84
CA VAL A 67 0.56 0.97 -0.73
C VAL A 67 -0.58 0.10 -0.25
N CYS A 68 -0.93 -0.90 -1.03
CA CYS A 68 -1.87 -1.95 -0.67
C CYS A 68 -1.21 -2.99 0.25
N HIS A 69 -1.90 -3.37 1.32
CA HIS A 69 -1.54 -4.52 2.15
C HIS A 69 -2.65 -5.57 2.11
N TYR A 70 -2.25 -6.85 2.09
CA TYR A 70 -3.20 -7.95 1.91
C TYR A 70 -3.84 -8.39 3.23
N VAL A 71 -3.16 -9.21 3.97
CA VAL A 71 -3.62 -9.75 5.24
C VAL A 71 -2.50 -9.69 6.29
N LYS A 72 -2.89 -9.68 7.54
CA LYS A 72 -1.94 -9.87 8.64
C LYS A 72 -1.47 -11.32 8.63
N TRP A 73 -0.24 -11.52 8.19
CA TRP A 73 0.33 -12.84 8.01
C TRP A 73 1.72 -12.94 8.63
N SER A 74 1.97 -14.07 9.24
CA SER A 74 3.31 -14.56 9.54
C SER A 74 3.31 -16.09 9.46
N ARG A 75 4.48 -16.69 9.46
CA ARG A 75 4.61 -18.14 9.47
C ARG A 75 3.92 -18.75 10.69
N GLU A 76 4.00 -18.10 11.84
CA GLU A 76 3.39 -18.53 13.09
C GLU A 76 1.87 -18.50 12.97
N ILE A 77 1.30 -17.38 12.48
CA ILE A 77 -0.15 -17.24 12.24
C ILE A 77 -0.64 -18.31 11.27
N ASP A 78 0.08 -18.56 10.17
CA ASP A 78 -0.31 -19.60 9.20
C ASP A 78 -0.26 -21.01 9.82
N PHE A 79 0.68 -21.27 10.73
CA PHE A 79 0.72 -22.54 11.47
C PHE A 79 -0.42 -22.65 12.48
N GLU A 80 -0.82 -21.57 13.16
CA GLU A 80 -1.96 -21.54 14.08
C GLU A 80 -3.29 -21.76 13.34
N VAL A 81 -3.48 -21.12 12.19
CA VAL A 81 -4.64 -21.36 11.30
C VAL A 81 -4.72 -22.81 10.90
N GLY A 82 -3.58 -23.45 10.66
CA GLY A 82 -3.46 -24.91 10.48
C GLY A 82 -4.37 -25.48 9.39
N TYR A 83 -4.67 -24.71 8.34
CA TYR A 83 -5.62 -25.09 7.29
C TYR A 83 -5.23 -26.40 6.62
N LYS A 84 -6.24 -27.27 6.43
CA LYS A 84 -6.06 -28.61 5.83
C LYS A 84 -7.09 -28.87 4.75
N LEU A 85 -6.64 -29.49 3.67
CA LEU A 85 -7.51 -30.04 2.63
C LEU A 85 -7.63 -31.56 2.82
N VAL A 86 -8.86 -32.05 2.64
CA VAL A 86 -9.15 -33.50 2.75
C VAL A 86 -8.36 -34.27 1.69
N GLY A 87 -7.60 -35.29 2.12
CA GLY A 87 -6.78 -36.11 1.24
C GLY A 87 -5.42 -35.50 0.83
N VAL A 88 -5.15 -34.25 1.17
CA VAL A 88 -3.88 -33.56 0.83
C VAL A 88 -3.05 -33.27 2.08
N GLY A 89 -3.70 -33.00 3.22
CA GLY A 89 -3.05 -32.56 4.44
C GLY A 89 -2.99 -31.03 4.56
N ARG A 90 -1.90 -30.49 5.12
CA ARG A 90 -1.73 -29.05 5.30
C ARG A 90 -1.69 -28.34 3.96
N ALA A 91 -2.43 -27.23 3.87
CA ALA A 91 -2.46 -26.34 2.71
C ALA A 91 -2.47 -24.87 3.17
N TYR A 92 -2.30 -23.95 2.24
CA TYR A 92 -2.44 -22.52 2.54
C TYR A 92 -3.89 -22.18 2.88
N GLY A 93 -4.08 -21.41 3.96
CA GLY A 93 -5.40 -20.95 4.38
C GLY A 93 -5.99 -19.96 3.37
N GLN A 94 -7.32 -19.94 3.31
CA GLN A 94 -8.04 -18.93 2.53
C GLN A 94 -7.88 -17.55 3.19
N PRO A 95 -7.95 -16.45 2.45
CA PRO A 95 -7.81 -15.09 3.00
C PRO A 95 -8.85 -14.77 4.09
N THR A 96 -10.00 -15.45 4.09
CA THR A 96 -11.01 -15.35 5.14
C THR A 96 -10.54 -15.87 6.52
N ASN A 97 -9.47 -16.65 6.55
CA ASN A 97 -8.88 -17.18 7.80
C ASN A 97 -7.89 -16.18 8.45
N PHE A 98 -7.61 -15.06 7.81
CA PHE A 98 -6.66 -14.07 8.27
C PHE A 98 -7.34 -12.71 8.46
N GLU A 99 -6.86 -11.94 9.42
CA GLU A 99 -7.28 -10.54 9.57
C GLU A 99 -6.81 -9.72 8.37
N GLY A 100 -7.57 -8.70 8.02
CA GLY A 100 -7.16 -7.70 7.05
C GLY A 100 -5.97 -6.86 7.54
N ALA A 101 -5.35 -6.12 6.64
CA ALA A 101 -4.30 -5.18 6.95
C ALA A 101 -4.64 -3.80 6.40
N HIS A 102 -4.22 -2.72 7.09
CA HIS A 102 -4.45 -1.37 6.59
C HIS A 102 -3.56 -1.07 5.39
N PRO A 103 -4.08 -0.44 4.33
CA PRO A 103 -3.23 0.18 3.34
C PRO A 103 -2.48 1.37 3.96
N ALA A 104 -1.42 1.82 3.31
CA ALA A 104 -0.68 3.01 3.69
C ALA A 104 -0.74 4.07 2.60
N LEU A 105 -0.88 5.34 3.01
CA LEU A 105 -0.74 6.52 2.18
C LEU A 105 0.37 7.39 2.76
N TYR A 106 1.40 7.61 1.96
CA TYR A 106 2.57 8.39 2.31
C TYR A 106 2.61 9.65 1.47
N ARG A 107 2.55 10.83 2.10
CA ARG A 107 2.73 12.11 1.42
C ARG A 107 4.21 12.39 1.24
N ASN A 108 4.61 12.80 0.05
CA ASN A 108 5.95 13.27 -0.26
C ASN A 108 6.18 14.66 0.36
N GLU A 109 7.28 14.86 1.04
CA GLU A 109 7.63 16.15 1.65
C GLU A 109 8.56 17.00 0.75
N GLY A 110 8.74 16.64 -0.52
CA GLY A 110 9.57 17.35 -1.49
C GLY A 110 11.08 17.34 -1.22
N ASN A 111 11.52 16.61 -0.20
CA ASN A 111 12.91 16.55 0.26
C ASN A 111 13.52 15.14 0.24
N GLY A 112 12.81 14.19 -0.41
CA GLY A 112 13.20 12.77 -0.47
C GLY A 112 12.72 11.92 0.70
N THR A 113 11.90 12.50 1.59
CA THR A 113 11.24 11.78 2.69
C THR A 113 9.72 11.82 2.53
N PHE A 114 9.03 10.89 3.17
CA PHE A 114 7.58 10.81 3.15
C PHE A 114 7.00 10.81 4.57
N ALA A 115 5.81 11.39 4.72
CA ALA A 115 5.02 11.32 5.95
C ALA A 115 3.88 10.32 5.80
N ASP A 116 3.70 9.40 6.76
CA ASP A 116 2.53 8.52 6.81
C ASP A 116 1.29 9.34 7.22
N ILE A 117 0.40 9.60 6.26
CA ILE A 117 -0.86 10.32 6.46
C ILE A 117 -2.08 9.38 6.47
N SER A 118 -1.89 8.07 6.48
CA SER A 118 -2.94 7.07 6.28
C SER A 118 -4.14 7.20 7.24
N GLU A 119 -3.89 7.54 8.52
CA GLU A 119 -4.99 7.74 9.49
C GLU A 119 -5.72 9.05 9.24
N ALA A 120 -4.98 10.14 8.98
CA ALA A 120 -5.55 11.46 8.72
C ALA A 120 -6.36 11.48 7.41
N ALA A 121 -5.86 10.81 6.38
CA ALA A 121 -6.53 10.66 5.10
C ALA A 121 -7.71 9.67 5.11
N GLY A 122 -7.99 9.00 6.24
CA GLY A 122 -9.13 8.10 6.37
C GLY A 122 -9.02 6.77 5.62
N VAL A 123 -7.84 6.42 5.09
CA VAL A 123 -7.67 5.18 4.31
C VAL A 123 -7.61 3.92 5.18
N ARG A 124 -7.49 4.06 6.50
CA ARG A 124 -7.46 2.94 7.47
C ARG A 124 -8.86 2.47 7.86
N VAL A 125 -9.56 1.85 6.92
CA VAL A 125 -10.93 1.35 7.13
C VAL A 125 -10.93 0.18 8.13
N LYS A 126 -11.80 0.27 9.14
CA LYS A 126 -11.96 -0.71 10.22
C LYS A 126 -13.40 -1.23 10.26
N ASN A 127 -13.59 -2.46 10.67
CA ASN A 127 -14.91 -2.97 11.01
C ASN A 127 -15.46 -2.18 12.24
N PRO A 128 -16.61 -1.54 12.14
CA PRO A 128 -17.12 -0.67 13.21
C PRO A 128 -17.45 -1.40 14.53
N ASN A 129 -17.67 -2.72 14.46
CA ASN A 129 -18.02 -3.51 15.64
C ASN A 129 -16.80 -4.11 16.33
N THR A 130 -15.75 -4.44 15.58
CA THR A 130 -14.57 -5.16 16.12
C THR A 130 -13.31 -4.31 16.17
N GLY A 131 -13.27 -3.20 15.41
CA GLY A 131 -12.07 -2.37 15.25
C GLY A 131 -10.96 -3.00 14.39
N VAL A 132 -11.19 -4.22 13.87
CA VAL A 132 -10.21 -4.92 13.05
C VAL A 132 -10.15 -4.30 11.65
N PRO A 133 -8.94 -4.19 11.03
CA PRO A 133 -8.80 -3.78 9.65
C PRO A 133 -9.62 -4.62 8.70
N THR A 134 -10.35 -3.99 7.77
CA THR A 134 -11.18 -4.71 6.81
C THR A 134 -10.52 -4.92 5.46
N ALA A 135 -9.50 -4.13 5.13
CA ALA A 135 -8.84 -4.22 3.83
C ALA A 135 -8.09 -5.55 3.65
N LYS A 136 -8.18 -6.11 2.46
CA LYS A 136 -7.38 -7.23 1.93
C LYS A 136 -6.98 -6.86 0.51
N SER A 137 -6.19 -5.79 0.42
CA SER A 137 -5.97 -5.08 -0.83
C SER A 137 -4.97 -5.81 -1.73
N LEU A 138 -5.33 -6.00 -3.00
CA LEU A 138 -4.50 -6.63 -4.02
C LEU A 138 -4.10 -5.68 -5.15
N GLY A 139 -4.88 -4.62 -5.37
CA GLY A 139 -4.63 -3.67 -6.44
C GLY A 139 -5.13 -2.29 -6.11
N VAL A 140 -4.50 -1.27 -6.69
CA VAL A 140 -4.94 0.12 -6.64
C VAL A 140 -4.90 0.74 -8.03
N ALA A 141 -5.90 1.55 -8.34
CA ALA A 141 -5.98 2.37 -9.55
C ALA A 141 -6.23 3.82 -9.15
N PRO A 142 -5.26 4.72 -9.34
CA PRO A 142 -5.48 6.15 -9.26
C PRO A 142 -6.30 6.63 -10.47
N VAL A 143 -7.34 7.41 -10.24
CA VAL A 143 -8.22 7.96 -11.29
C VAL A 143 -8.99 9.15 -10.76
N ASP A 144 -9.19 10.17 -11.58
CA ASP A 144 -10.13 11.25 -11.31
C ASP A 144 -11.54 10.75 -11.73
N LEU A 145 -12.37 10.34 -10.75
CA LEU A 145 -13.65 9.68 -11.00
C LEU A 145 -14.77 10.64 -11.37
N ASP A 146 -14.73 11.85 -10.84
CA ASP A 146 -15.78 12.86 -11.03
C ASP A 146 -15.32 14.06 -11.89
N GLU A 147 -14.12 13.97 -12.47
CA GLU A 147 -13.53 14.95 -13.36
C GLU A 147 -13.31 16.32 -12.67
N ASP A 148 -13.00 16.30 -11.37
CA ASP A 148 -12.79 17.51 -10.58
C ASP A 148 -11.33 17.98 -10.53
N GLY A 149 -10.42 17.22 -11.14
CA GLY A 149 -8.98 17.50 -11.23
C GLY A 149 -8.17 16.97 -10.04
N TRP A 150 -8.79 16.22 -9.13
CA TRP A 150 -8.13 15.54 -8.01
C TRP A 150 -8.19 14.03 -8.20
N ILE A 151 -7.11 13.36 -7.86
CA ILE A 151 -7.05 11.91 -8.07
C ILE A 151 -7.69 11.17 -6.89
N ASP A 152 -8.63 10.30 -7.22
CA ASP A 152 -9.24 9.33 -6.31
C ASP A 152 -8.51 8.00 -6.37
N LEU A 153 -8.78 7.11 -5.41
CA LEU A 153 -8.19 5.79 -5.38
C LEU A 153 -9.27 4.70 -5.38
N ILE A 154 -9.23 3.83 -6.39
CA ILE A 154 -10.02 2.59 -6.40
C ILE A 154 -9.13 1.45 -5.91
N VAL A 155 -9.53 0.78 -4.83
CA VAL A 155 -8.78 -0.33 -4.24
C VAL A 155 -9.55 -1.63 -4.38
N ALA A 156 -8.96 -2.57 -5.10
CA ALA A 156 -9.49 -3.92 -5.25
C ALA A 156 -9.07 -4.78 -4.06
N ASN A 157 -10.05 -5.32 -3.34
CA ASN A 157 -9.87 -6.22 -2.22
C ASN A 157 -10.23 -7.66 -2.58
N ASP A 158 -9.62 -8.62 -1.91
CA ASP A 158 -9.98 -10.04 -1.96
C ASP A 158 -10.96 -10.37 -0.83
N THR A 159 -12.06 -11.05 -1.18
CA THR A 159 -13.07 -11.58 -0.24
C THR A 159 -13.81 -10.55 0.63
N VAL A 160 -13.54 -9.26 0.47
CA VAL A 160 -14.23 -8.14 1.12
C VAL A 160 -14.60 -7.07 0.10
N PRO A 161 -15.51 -6.11 0.40
CA PRO A 161 -15.86 -5.06 -0.54
C PRO A 161 -14.64 -4.25 -1.00
N ASN A 162 -14.64 -3.86 -2.27
CA ASN A 162 -13.67 -2.91 -2.81
C ASN A 162 -13.89 -1.53 -2.17
N PHE A 163 -12.82 -0.72 -2.13
CA PHE A 163 -12.93 0.65 -1.66
C PHE A 163 -12.82 1.64 -2.81
N VAL A 164 -13.52 2.75 -2.65
CA VAL A 164 -13.33 3.96 -3.42
C VAL A 164 -13.05 5.06 -2.40
N PHE A 165 -11.85 5.60 -2.43
CA PHE A 165 -11.47 6.75 -1.63
C PHE A 165 -11.57 7.97 -2.54
N HIS A 166 -12.58 8.82 -2.26
CA HIS A 166 -12.79 10.06 -2.98
C HIS A 166 -12.01 11.18 -2.32
N ASN A 167 -11.18 11.85 -3.09
CA ASN A 167 -10.32 12.94 -2.63
C ASN A 167 -11.16 14.18 -2.27
N GLN A 168 -11.05 14.64 -1.03
CA GLN A 168 -11.81 15.81 -0.56
C GLN A 168 -11.11 17.14 -0.84
N ARG A 169 -10.09 17.15 -1.73
CA ARG A 169 -9.31 18.34 -2.12
C ARG A 169 -8.56 19.00 -0.96
N ASN A 170 -8.23 18.22 0.05
CA ASN A 170 -7.56 18.69 1.26
C ASN A 170 -6.52 17.68 1.80
N GLY A 171 -6.13 16.72 0.96
CA GLY A 171 -5.22 15.63 1.33
C GLY A 171 -5.85 14.50 2.15
N THR A 172 -7.19 14.42 2.13
CA THR A 172 -7.96 13.35 2.83
C THR A 172 -8.94 12.68 1.89
#